data_83cb1e1556a6d83c55bab53b188541da
#
_entry.id   83cb1e1556a6d83c55bab53b188541da
#
_cell.length_a   1.000
_cell.length_b   1.000
_cell.length_c   1.000
_cell.angle_alpha   90.00
_cell.angle_beta   90.00
_cell.angle_gamma   90.00
#
_symmetry.space_group_name_H-M   'P 1'
#
loop_
_entity.id
_entity.type
_entity.pdbx_description
1 polymer ?
#
loop_
_entity_poly.entity_id
_entity_poly.type
_entity_poly.pdbx_seq_one_letter_code
_entity_poly.pdbx_strand_id
1 'polypeptide(L)'
;MEIKMKKTNLASRKYPTKKDGYDPVALTRATERVVIRGNKRKYGRLARPLRFYGGITSAQEVGCNLRCKFCFSDKPVRRPHSTGRFYSPQQVFNALTKEAEKHGHKIISASASEGTLGKEHLLELLTLVNKSKYVFVLETNGITLGHDIEYVRSLSK
;
A
#
# COMPACT_ATOMS: atom_id res chain seq x y z
N MET A 1 6.15 30.81 7.06
CA MET A 1 7.46 30.25 6.62
C MET A 1 7.16 29.12 5.61
N GLU A 2 7.16 29.45 4.31
CA GLU A 2 6.92 28.44 3.27
C GLU A 2 8.15 27.54 3.15
N ILE A 3 7.99 26.28 3.55
CA ILE A 3 9.01 25.26 3.28
C ILE A 3 8.94 24.93 1.79
N LYS A 4 9.81 25.56 0.99
CA LYS A 4 10.07 25.16 -0.40
C LYS A 4 10.58 23.71 -0.40
N MET A 5 9.67 22.75 -0.51
CA MET A 5 10.05 21.35 -0.73
C MET A 5 10.72 21.25 -2.11
N LYS A 6 12.03 21.01 -2.12
CA LYS A 6 12.73 20.60 -3.34
C LYS A 6 11.97 19.39 -3.90
N LYS A 7 11.55 19.46 -5.17
CA LYS A 7 10.97 18.32 -5.90
C LYS A 7 12.03 17.21 -5.95
N THR A 8 12.09 16.37 -4.94
CA THR A 8 12.91 15.17 -4.98
C THR A 8 12.29 14.26 -6.03
N ASN A 9 13.00 14.01 -7.10
CA ASN A 9 12.59 13.11 -8.15
C ASN A 9 12.65 11.67 -7.62
N LEU A 10 11.58 11.26 -6.91
CA LEU A 10 11.44 9.93 -6.29
C LEU A 10 11.67 8.79 -7.30
N ALA A 11 11.48 9.07 -8.60
CA ALA A 11 11.63 8.08 -9.66
C ALA A 11 13.11 7.80 -10.03
N SER A 12 14.04 8.70 -9.71
CA SER A 12 15.43 8.61 -10.18
C SER A 12 16.40 8.03 -9.14
N ARG A 13 16.02 7.97 -7.85
CA ARG A 13 16.94 7.53 -6.80
C ARG A 13 16.66 6.10 -6.39
N LYS A 14 17.61 5.21 -6.68
CA LYS A 14 17.51 3.79 -6.34
C LYS A 14 17.59 3.56 -4.83
N TYR A 15 18.47 4.30 -4.14
CA TYR A 15 18.64 4.23 -2.68
C TYR A 15 18.90 5.63 -2.12
N PRO A 16 18.18 6.09 -1.11
CA PRO A 16 18.50 7.32 -0.40
C PRO A 16 19.78 7.14 0.42
N THR A 17 20.56 8.18 0.52
CA THR A 17 21.76 8.25 1.35
C THR A 17 21.56 9.23 2.51
N LYS A 18 22.45 9.22 3.52
CA LYS A 18 22.42 10.24 4.59
C LYS A 18 22.52 11.68 4.05
N LYS A 19 23.25 11.89 2.94
CA LYS A 19 23.35 13.20 2.26
C LYS A 19 22.03 13.65 1.65
N ASP A 20 21.13 12.71 1.34
CA ASP A 20 19.84 13.00 0.73
C ASP A 20 18.77 13.40 1.76
N GLY A 21 19.11 13.42 3.06
CA GLY A 21 18.17 13.76 4.12
C GLY A 21 16.96 12.81 4.11
N TYR A 22 17.20 11.51 4.08
CA TYR A 22 16.12 10.52 4.07
C TYR A 22 15.26 10.66 5.33
N ASP A 23 14.01 11.07 5.13
CA ASP A 23 12.97 11.17 6.14
C ASP A 23 11.78 10.31 5.69
N PRO A 24 11.48 9.20 6.37
CA PRO A 24 10.39 8.32 6.00
C PRO A 24 9.01 8.96 6.15
N VAL A 25 8.83 9.92 7.06
CA VAL A 25 7.57 10.65 7.23
C VAL A 25 7.33 11.61 6.08
N ALA A 26 8.36 12.38 5.70
CA ALA A 26 8.29 13.24 4.52
C ALA A 26 8.09 12.42 3.25
N LEU A 27 8.73 11.25 3.15
CA LEU A 27 8.57 10.34 2.03
C LEU A 27 7.17 9.72 1.98
N THR A 28 6.54 9.44 3.13
CA THR A 28 5.13 9.03 3.22
C THR A 28 4.24 10.02 2.49
N ARG A 29 4.28 11.30 2.89
CA ARG A 29 3.46 12.38 2.30
C ARG A 29 3.73 12.56 0.80
N ALA A 30 5.01 12.50 0.40
CA ALA A 30 5.40 12.62 -1.00
C ALA A 30 4.90 11.43 -1.85
N THR A 31 4.91 10.22 -1.29
CA THR A 31 4.44 9.01 -1.97
C THR A 31 2.92 9.03 -2.10
N GLU A 32 2.19 9.38 -1.03
CA GLU A 32 0.73 9.46 -1.05
C GLU A 32 0.20 10.41 -2.13
N ARG A 33 0.84 11.57 -2.33
CA ARG A 33 0.47 12.50 -3.45
C ARG A 33 0.51 11.85 -4.83
N VAL A 34 1.27 10.77 -4.98
CA VAL A 34 1.42 10.04 -6.26
C VAL A 34 0.45 8.87 -6.36
N VAL A 35 0.21 8.18 -5.24
CA VAL A 35 -0.49 6.89 -5.25
C VAL A 35 -1.90 6.95 -4.70
N ILE A 36 -2.33 8.08 -4.13
CA ILE A 36 -3.68 8.30 -3.58
C ILE A 36 -4.39 9.41 -4.36
N ARG A 37 -5.68 9.23 -4.63
CA ARG A 37 -6.61 10.24 -5.19
C ARG A 37 -7.98 10.09 -4.54
N GLY A 38 -8.30 10.95 -3.58
CA GLY A 38 -9.46 10.76 -2.71
C GLY A 38 -9.36 9.40 -2.01
N ASN A 39 -10.41 8.61 -2.04
CA ASN A 39 -10.41 7.25 -1.49
C ASN A 39 -9.82 6.18 -2.43
N LYS A 40 -9.31 6.55 -3.61
CA LYS A 40 -8.70 5.61 -4.56
C LYS A 40 -7.20 5.50 -4.32
N ARG A 41 -6.67 4.28 -4.49
CA ARG A 41 -5.25 3.97 -4.39
C ARG A 41 -4.75 3.30 -5.67
N LYS A 42 -3.46 3.46 -5.96
CA LYS A 42 -2.80 2.78 -7.08
C LYS A 42 -2.46 1.33 -6.76
N TYR A 43 -2.79 0.44 -7.71
CA TYR A 43 -2.40 -0.96 -7.72
C TYR A 43 -1.76 -1.33 -9.05
N GLY A 44 -0.70 -2.12 -9.01
CA GLY A 44 -0.08 -2.71 -10.19
C GLY A 44 -0.89 -3.89 -10.73
N ARG A 45 -1.58 -4.60 -9.82
CA ARG A 45 -2.46 -5.74 -10.10
C ARG A 45 -3.47 -5.88 -8.96
N LEU A 46 -4.74 -6.18 -9.29
CA LEU A 46 -5.80 -6.23 -8.29
C LEU A 46 -5.93 -7.57 -7.56
N ALA A 47 -5.58 -8.66 -8.22
CA ALA A 47 -5.67 -9.97 -7.58
C ALA A 47 -4.68 -10.96 -8.20
N ARG A 48 -4.07 -11.78 -7.35
CA ARG A 48 -3.19 -12.88 -7.73
C ARG A 48 -3.28 -13.97 -6.66
N PRO A 49 -3.56 -15.22 -7.04
CA PRO A 49 -3.48 -16.35 -6.12
C PRO A 49 -2.01 -16.66 -5.81
N LEU A 50 -1.71 -16.91 -4.55
CA LEU A 50 -0.38 -17.27 -4.04
C LEU A 50 -0.52 -18.45 -3.08
N ARG A 51 0.56 -19.22 -2.93
CA ARG A 51 0.57 -20.44 -2.09
C ARG A 51 0.97 -20.17 -0.64
N PHE A 52 1.26 -18.92 -0.26
CA PHE A 52 1.60 -18.57 1.13
C PHE A 52 0.39 -18.76 2.05
N TYR A 53 0.64 -19.01 3.32
CA TYR A 53 -0.38 -19.15 4.37
C TYR A 53 -1.48 -20.19 4.06
N GLY A 54 -1.15 -21.25 3.32
CA GLY A 54 -2.13 -22.26 2.88
C GLY A 54 -3.03 -21.80 1.72
N GLY A 55 -2.75 -20.67 1.11
CA GLY A 55 -3.47 -20.06 0.00
C GLY A 55 -4.00 -18.67 0.33
N ILE A 56 -3.47 -17.67 -0.37
CA ILE A 56 -3.84 -16.26 -0.21
C ILE A 56 -4.04 -15.62 -1.58
N THR A 57 -5.02 -14.74 -1.69
CA THR A 57 -5.18 -13.88 -2.87
C THR A 57 -4.75 -12.46 -2.54
N SER A 58 -3.75 -11.96 -3.27
CA SER A 58 -3.12 -10.68 -2.98
C SER A 58 -3.21 -9.68 -4.12
N ALA A 59 -3.55 -8.44 -3.79
CA ALA A 59 -3.39 -7.27 -4.66
C ALA A 59 -1.96 -6.71 -4.54
N GLN A 60 -1.40 -6.24 -5.65
CA GLN A 60 -0.10 -5.58 -5.65
C GLN A 60 -0.28 -4.07 -5.53
N GLU A 61 0.03 -3.54 -4.39
CA GLU A 61 0.04 -2.10 -4.13
C GLU A 61 1.21 -1.38 -4.78
N VAL A 62 1.08 -0.07 -4.91
CA VAL A 62 2.12 0.82 -5.45
C VAL A 62 2.47 1.89 -4.42
N GLY A 63 3.78 2.13 -4.24
CA GLY A 63 4.31 3.15 -3.35
C GLY A 63 4.70 2.62 -1.97
N CYS A 64 5.86 3.09 -1.50
CA CYS A 64 6.37 2.76 -0.17
C CYS A 64 7.19 3.94 0.37
N ASN A 65 7.14 4.15 1.66
CA ASN A 65 7.90 5.16 2.39
C ASN A 65 9.26 4.64 2.91
N LEU A 66 9.60 3.39 2.61
CA LEU A 66 10.94 2.84 2.78
C LEU A 66 11.65 2.62 1.44
N ARG A 67 12.97 2.58 1.49
CA ARG A 67 13.86 2.35 0.35
C ARG A 67 14.83 1.20 0.65
N CYS A 68 14.29 0.06 1.10
CA CYS A 68 15.08 -1.12 1.47
C CYS A 68 15.95 -1.58 0.29
N LYS A 69 17.23 -1.84 0.56
CA LYS A 69 18.17 -2.31 -0.46
C LYS A 69 17.79 -3.67 -1.05
N PHE A 70 17.19 -4.52 -0.23
CA PHE A 70 16.76 -5.89 -0.56
C PHE A 70 15.30 -5.97 -1.04
N CYS A 71 14.64 -4.84 -1.33
CA CYS A 71 13.24 -4.83 -1.74
C CYS A 71 13.06 -5.57 -3.08
N PHE A 72 12.29 -6.66 -3.06
CA PHE A 72 11.94 -7.42 -4.26
C PHE A 72 10.94 -6.67 -5.16
N SER A 73 10.20 -5.71 -4.58
CA SER A 73 9.14 -4.95 -5.27
C SER A 73 9.71 -3.64 -5.85
N ASP A 74 10.77 -3.73 -6.66
CA ASP A 74 11.50 -2.56 -7.16
C ASP A 74 10.62 -1.57 -7.92
N LYS A 75 9.96 -2.02 -8.99
CA LYS A 75 9.20 -1.13 -9.88
C LYS A 75 8.01 -0.42 -9.19
N PRO A 76 7.11 -1.10 -8.47
CA PRO A 76 6.01 -0.43 -7.75
C PRO A 76 6.49 0.56 -6.70
N VAL A 77 7.61 0.27 -6.02
CA VAL A 77 8.15 1.10 -4.94
C VAL A 77 8.94 2.28 -5.48
N ARG A 78 9.79 2.08 -6.50
CA ARG A 78 10.74 3.10 -6.96
C ARG A 78 10.23 3.95 -8.11
N ARG A 79 9.22 3.47 -8.84
CA ARG A 79 8.61 4.16 -9.99
C ARG A 79 7.09 4.29 -9.84
N PRO A 80 6.60 4.83 -8.71
CA PRO A 80 5.16 4.89 -8.44
C PRO A 80 4.40 5.78 -9.44
N HIS A 81 5.06 6.77 -10.05
CA HIS A 81 4.44 7.64 -11.06
C HIS A 81 3.99 6.87 -12.30
N SER A 82 4.83 5.96 -12.79
CA SER A 82 4.61 5.19 -14.03
C SER A 82 4.04 3.80 -13.80
N THR A 83 3.74 3.42 -12.55
CA THR A 83 3.27 2.09 -12.20
C THR A 83 1.83 2.12 -11.73
N GLY A 84 1.03 1.17 -12.23
CA GLY A 84 -0.32 0.91 -11.72
C GLY A 84 -1.39 1.89 -12.16
N ARG A 85 -2.63 1.60 -11.75
CA ARG A 85 -3.83 2.41 -11.97
C ARG A 85 -4.56 2.63 -10.66
N PHE A 86 -5.42 3.65 -10.59
CA PHE A 86 -6.23 3.96 -9.42
C PHE A 86 -7.49 3.11 -9.36
N TYR A 87 -7.77 2.54 -8.19
CA TYR A 87 -8.96 1.75 -7.91
C TYR A 87 -9.57 2.17 -6.58
N SER A 88 -10.90 2.09 -6.48
CA SER A 88 -11.61 2.29 -5.22
C SER A 88 -11.47 1.04 -4.32
N PRO A 89 -11.70 1.17 -2.99
CA PRO A 89 -11.73 0.03 -2.08
C PRO A 89 -12.69 -1.07 -2.55
N GLN A 90 -13.87 -0.69 -3.05
CA GLN A 90 -14.86 -1.64 -3.56
C GLN A 90 -14.35 -2.43 -4.78
N GLN A 91 -13.65 -1.76 -5.71
CA GLN A 91 -13.08 -2.44 -6.89
C GLN A 91 -11.98 -3.43 -6.49
N VAL A 92 -11.15 -3.06 -5.52
CA VAL A 92 -10.09 -3.93 -4.98
C VAL A 92 -10.71 -5.12 -4.26
N PHE A 93 -11.66 -4.89 -3.37
CA PHE A 93 -12.38 -5.94 -2.64
C PHE A 93 -13.04 -6.94 -3.59
N ASN A 94 -13.79 -6.46 -4.58
CA ASN A 94 -14.48 -7.31 -5.56
C ASN A 94 -13.49 -8.18 -6.37
N ALA A 95 -12.36 -7.62 -6.77
CA ALA A 95 -11.34 -8.38 -7.50
C ALA A 95 -10.68 -9.44 -6.62
N LEU A 96 -10.32 -9.10 -5.38
CA LEU A 96 -9.73 -10.03 -4.42
C LEU A 96 -10.66 -11.18 -4.09
N THR A 97 -11.91 -10.88 -3.75
CA THR A 97 -12.90 -11.92 -3.34
C THR A 97 -13.27 -12.82 -4.50
N LYS A 98 -13.48 -12.28 -5.70
CA LYS A 98 -13.74 -13.08 -6.90
C LYS A 98 -12.62 -14.07 -7.20
N GLU A 99 -11.37 -13.63 -7.12
CA GLU A 99 -10.23 -14.51 -7.38
C GLU A 99 -9.98 -15.47 -6.22
N ALA A 100 -10.19 -15.03 -4.97
CA ALA A 100 -10.10 -15.90 -3.79
C ALA A 100 -11.13 -17.04 -3.83
N GLU A 101 -12.36 -16.75 -4.22
CA GLU A 101 -13.42 -17.74 -4.35
C GLU A 101 -13.08 -18.81 -5.41
N LYS A 102 -12.58 -18.38 -6.57
CA LYS A 102 -12.13 -19.27 -7.65
C LYS A 102 -11.06 -20.27 -7.21
N HIS A 103 -10.21 -19.88 -6.26
CA HIS A 103 -9.11 -20.71 -5.75
C HIS A 103 -9.38 -21.32 -4.37
N GLY A 104 -10.56 -21.15 -3.78
CA GLY A 104 -10.91 -21.64 -2.45
C GLY A 104 -10.13 -20.96 -1.31
N HIS A 105 -9.54 -19.77 -1.54
CA HIS A 105 -8.77 -19.06 -0.52
C HIS A 105 -9.70 -18.39 0.48
N LYS A 106 -9.32 -18.44 1.76
CA LYS A 106 -10.00 -17.73 2.85
C LYS A 106 -9.28 -16.45 3.26
N ILE A 107 -8.05 -16.28 2.80
CA ILE A 107 -7.18 -15.14 3.14
C ILE A 107 -7.01 -14.25 1.91
N ILE A 108 -7.18 -12.95 2.11
CA ILE A 108 -6.91 -11.92 1.11
C ILE A 108 -5.93 -10.89 1.67
N SER A 109 -5.20 -10.20 0.81
CA SER A 109 -4.24 -9.17 1.23
C SER A 109 -4.05 -8.10 0.16
N ALA A 110 -3.43 -7.02 0.58
CA ALA A 110 -2.80 -6.05 -0.30
C ALA A 110 -1.34 -5.91 0.15
N SER A 111 -0.38 -6.17 -0.74
CA SER A 111 1.03 -6.30 -0.39
C SER A 111 1.97 -5.77 -1.47
N ALA A 112 3.27 -6.09 -1.35
CA ALA A 112 4.35 -5.69 -2.24
C ALA A 112 4.76 -4.21 -2.16
N SER A 113 4.15 -3.43 -1.29
CA SER A 113 4.47 -2.02 -1.01
C SER A 113 4.12 -1.71 0.45
N GLU A 114 3.87 -0.44 0.81
CA GLU A 114 3.43 -0.09 2.17
C GLU A 114 1.92 -0.05 2.26
N GLY A 115 1.34 -1.00 2.99
CA GLY A 115 -0.11 -1.20 3.10
C GLY A 115 -0.87 -0.05 3.74
N THR A 116 -0.24 0.73 4.60
CA THR A 116 -0.90 1.81 5.37
C THR A 116 -0.90 3.18 4.68
N LEU A 117 -0.36 3.31 3.47
CA LEU A 117 -0.51 4.54 2.69
C LEU A 117 -1.97 4.71 2.25
N GLY A 118 -2.52 5.91 2.46
CA GLY A 118 -3.91 6.22 2.13
C GLY A 118 -4.88 5.64 3.16
N LYS A 119 -4.88 6.21 4.36
CA LYS A 119 -5.68 5.81 5.53
C LYS A 119 -7.14 5.52 5.19
N GLU A 120 -7.82 6.44 4.51
CA GLU A 120 -9.23 6.31 4.17
C GLU A 120 -9.48 5.09 3.27
N HIS A 121 -8.60 4.88 2.27
CA HIS A 121 -8.71 3.73 1.38
C HIS A 121 -8.62 2.40 2.13
N LEU A 122 -7.63 2.28 3.03
CA LEU A 122 -7.44 1.04 3.80
C LEU A 122 -8.62 0.80 4.76
N LEU A 123 -9.06 1.82 5.50
CA LEU A 123 -10.18 1.68 6.45
C LEU A 123 -11.48 1.29 5.74
N GLU A 124 -11.76 1.88 4.58
CA GLU A 124 -12.93 1.51 3.78
C GLU A 124 -12.82 0.07 3.25
N LEU A 125 -11.63 -0.34 2.77
CA LEU A 125 -11.39 -1.72 2.35
C LEU A 125 -11.59 -2.72 3.50
N LEU A 126 -11.04 -2.42 4.69
CA LEU A 126 -11.22 -3.27 5.87
C LEU A 126 -12.69 -3.32 6.32
N THR A 127 -13.43 -2.23 6.20
CA THR A 127 -14.89 -2.23 6.47
C THR A 127 -15.64 -3.20 5.56
N LEU A 128 -15.25 -3.32 4.29
CA LEU A 128 -15.81 -4.31 3.37
C LEU A 128 -15.41 -5.73 3.75
N VAL A 129 -14.16 -5.92 4.14
CA VAL A 129 -13.65 -7.23 4.59
C VAL A 129 -14.37 -7.71 5.84
N ASN A 130 -14.55 -6.84 6.84
CA ASN A 130 -15.24 -7.17 8.10
C ASN A 130 -16.70 -7.62 7.91
N LYS A 131 -17.32 -7.24 6.81
CA LYS A 131 -18.68 -7.70 6.42
C LYS A 131 -18.68 -8.98 5.59
N SER A 132 -17.53 -9.61 5.41
CA SER A 132 -17.34 -10.77 4.56
C SER A 132 -16.84 -12.00 5.33
N LYS A 133 -16.67 -13.11 4.63
CA LYS A 133 -16.10 -14.36 5.16
C LYS A 133 -14.56 -14.39 5.14
N TYR A 134 -13.90 -13.37 4.63
CA TYR A 134 -12.45 -13.37 4.38
C TYR A 134 -11.67 -12.77 5.56
N VAL A 135 -10.47 -13.29 5.77
CA VAL A 135 -9.47 -12.71 6.67
C VAL A 135 -8.52 -11.84 5.84
N PHE A 136 -8.26 -10.62 6.31
CA PHE A 136 -7.30 -9.73 5.66
C PHE A 136 -5.95 -9.76 6.35
N VAL A 137 -4.88 -9.98 5.58
CA VAL A 137 -3.50 -9.86 6.07
C VAL A 137 -2.96 -8.50 5.65
N LEU A 138 -2.66 -7.66 6.62
CA LEU A 138 -1.99 -6.37 6.43
C LEU A 138 -0.48 -6.53 6.62
N GLU A 139 0.28 -6.25 5.56
CA GLU A 139 1.75 -6.15 5.61
C GLU A 139 2.14 -4.66 5.69
N THR A 140 2.88 -4.29 6.72
CA THR A 140 3.31 -2.89 6.92
C THR A 140 4.70 -2.80 7.54
N ASN A 141 5.43 -1.75 7.20
CA ASN A 141 6.68 -1.39 7.86
C ASN A 141 6.48 -0.58 9.16
N GLY A 142 5.26 -0.25 9.50
CA GLY A 142 4.87 0.40 10.74
C GLY A 142 5.13 1.91 10.83
N ILE A 143 5.83 2.52 9.87
CA ILE A 143 6.22 3.95 9.96
C ILE A 143 4.99 4.86 10.05
N THR A 144 4.01 4.67 9.18
CA THR A 144 2.77 5.47 9.18
C THR A 144 2.02 5.30 10.48
N LEU A 145 1.90 4.07 10.98
CA LEU A 145 1.20 3.74 12.22
C LEU A 145 1.92 4.31 13.44
N GLY A 146 3.25 4.29 13.46
CA GLY A 146 4.06 4.86 14.55
C GLY A 146 3.92 6.38 14.70
N HIS A 147 3.42 7.07 13.69
CA HIS A 147 3.21 8.53 13.70
C HIS A 147 1.74 8.95 13.74
N ASP A 148 0.79 8.02 13.70
CA ASP A 148 -0.66 8.29 13.75
C ASP A 148 -1.37 7.28 14.66
N ILE A 149 -1.45 7.59 15.96
CA ILE A 149 -2.10 6.74 16.97
C ILE A 149 -3.61 6.58 16.70
N GLU A 150 -4.26 7.59 16.14
CA GLU A 150 -5.67 7.51 15.78
C GLU A 150 -5.91 6.55 14.61
N TYR A 151 -4.92 6.43 13.72
CA TYR A 151 -4.97 5.41 12.68
C TYR A 151 -4.89 4.00 13.28
N VAL A 152 -3.96 3.78 14.22
CA VAL A 152 -3.85 2.48 14.94
C VAL A 152 -5.18 2.15 15.63
N ARG A 153 -5.78 3.09 16.36
CA ARG A 153 -7.10 2.92 17.01
C ARG A 153 -8.22 2.60 16.01
N SER A 154 -8.12 3.16 14.80
CA SER A 154 -9.11 2.89 13.74
C SER A 154 -8.98 1.50 13.15
N LEU A 155 -7.79 0.89 13.18
CA LEU A 155 -7.56 -0.49 12.71
C LEU A 155 -8.05 -1.55 13.70
N SER A 156 -8.26 -1.19 14.98
CA SER A 156 -8.70 -2.11 16.04
C SER A 156 -10.22 -2.18 16.23
N LYS A 157 -10.98 -1.47 15.42
CA LYS A 157 -12.45 -1.45 15.39
C LYS A 157 -13.01 -2.40 14.35
#